data_4f776a0d51c26e4ca46cd0a2daec9737
#
_entry.id   4f776a0d51c26e4ca46cd0a2daec9737
#
_cell.length_a   1.000
_cell.length_b   1.000
_cell.length_c   1.000
_cell.angle_alpha   90.00
_cell.angle_beta   90.00
_cell.angle_gamma   90.00
#
_symmetry.space_group_name_H-M   'P 1'
#
loop_
_entity.id
_entity.type
_entity.pdbx_description
1 polymer ?
#
loop_
_entity_poly.entity_id
_entity_poly.type
_entity_poly.pdbx_seq_one_letter_code
_entity_poly.pdbx_strand_id
1 'polypeptide(L)'
;MTFQLIDRVAVEEEGDGPVVVCVHGLGGSSNTYTPLMPAMARHRVVRVDLPGSGRSQRVEGPLSIERYVDTMLGICDRLGITRAHWLGHSLGTIVCQHIAAAHPKLVASVALFGPLIAPPDTARAAMKARATKAREGAAGMHDIIQSLLQGAISADTRQHHPVAVAFVRESLMRQEGESYARSCEALAGAQAAAIEKIEAPVLLVTGDEDGVAPPQAVRAMADRLHRAASKRVVVLAKCGHWTPVERPDECQRELREFLAANERLAQRSQ
;
A
#
# COMPACT_ATOMS: atom_id res chain seq x y z
N MET A 1 17.51 -11.56 5.36
CA MET A 1 16.25 -11.64 4.61
C MET A 1 15.90 -13.10 4.38
N THR A 2 14.72 -13.52 4.79
CA THR A 2 14.14 -14.83 4.50
C THR A 2 12.98 -14.67 3.54
N PHE A 3 12.79 -15.68 2.68
CA PHE A 3 11.65 -15.78 1.77
C PHE A 3 10.90 -17.07 2.06
N GLN A 4 9.57 -17.00 2.11
CA GLN A 4 8.70 -18.16 2.29
C GLN A 4 7.37 -17.99 1.57
N LEU A 5 6.69 -19.11 1.31
CA LEU A 5 5.30 -19.11 0.86
C LEU A 5 4.42 -19.50 2.04
N ILE A 6 3.55 -18.60 2.45
CA ILE A 6 2.50 -18.84 3.47
C ILE A 6 1.17 -18.91 2.74
N ASP A 7 0.53 -20.06 2.75
CA ASP A 7 -0.73 -20.32 2.05
C ASP A 7 -0.71 -19.81 0.59
N ARG A 8 0.41 -20.10 -0.13
CA ARG A 8 0.69 -19.70 -1.52
C ARG A 8 0.99 -18.20 -1.72
N VAL A 9 1.10 -17.44 -0.65
CA VAL A 9 1.45 -16.02 -0.67
C VAL A 9 2.93 -15.85 -0.39
N ALA A 10 3.62 -15.10 -1.24
CA ALA A 10 5.03 -14.79 -1.11
C ALA A 10 5.25 -13.74 -0.01
N VAL A 11 6.04 -14.10 0.98
CA VAL A 11 6.38 -13.27 2.13
C VAL A 11 7.89 -13.16 2.25
N GLU A 12 8.37 -11.94 2.34
CA GLU A 12 9.75 -11.62 2.72
C GLU A 12 9.78 -11.08 4.13
N GLU A 13 10.75 -11.56 4.90
CA GLU A 13 10.99 -11.10 6.26
C GLU A 13 12.45 -10.72 6.45
N GLU A 14 12.71 -9.57 7.07
CA GLU A 14 14.04 -9.05 7.30
C GLU A 14 14.12 -8.28 8.62
N GLY A 15 15.24 -8.41 9.33
CA GLY A 15 15.52 -7.71 10.58
C GLY A 15 14.85 -8.34 11.80
N ASP A 16 14.99 -7.65 12.91
CA ASP A 16 14.45 -7.98 14.23
C ASP A 16 13.94 -6.71 14.91
N GLY A 17 13.23 -6.84 16.03
CA GLY A 17 12.65 -5.70 16.74
C GLY A 17 11.14 -5.53 16.51
N PRO A 18 10.58 -4.31 16.70
CA PRO A 18 9.16 -4.07 16.48
C PRO A 18 8.74 -4.42 15.06
N VAL A 19 7.56 -5.03 14.90
CA VAL A 19 7.12 -5.53 13.59
C VAL A 19 6.56 -4.40 12.74
N VAL A 20 6.97 -4.38 11.48
CA VAL A 20 6.39 -3.55 10.42
C VAL A 20 5.84 -4.48 9.33
N VAL A 21 4.55 -4.37 9.02
CA VAL A 21 3.89 -5.12 7.94
C VAL A 21 3.59 -4.20 6.78
N CYS A 22 4.04 -4.55 5.58
CA CYS A 22 3.94 -3.75 4.37
C CYS A 22 2.97 -4.36 3.36
N VAL A 23 1.95 -3.60 2.95
CA VAL A 23 0.87 -3.99 2.03
C VAL A 23 0.88 -3.09 0.80
N HIS A 24 1.33 -3.62 -0.34
CA HIS A 24 1.47 -2.86 -1.58
C HIS A 24 0.12 -2.55 -2.28
N GLY A 25 0.17 -1.69 -3.29
CA GLY A 25 -0.97 -1.30 -4.13
C GLY A 25 -1.17 -2.17 -5.36
N LEU A 26 -2.18 -1.83 -6.15
CA LEU A 26 -2.46 -2.47 -7.44
C LEU A 26 -1.25 -2.38 -8.38
N GLY A 27 -0.81 -3.51 -8.91
CA GLY A 27 0.38 -3.60 -9.77
C GLY A 27 1.71 -3.50 -9.05
N GLY A 28 1.69 -3.45 -7.70
CA GLY A 28 2.87 -3.49 -6.86
C GLY A 28 3.31 -4.91 -6.48
N SER A 29 4.31 -4.97 -5.63
CA SER A 29 4.84 -6.16 -4.96
C SER A 29 5.55 -5.74 -3.68
N SER A 30 6.13 -6.68 -2.94
CA SER A 30 7.02 -6.41 -1.80
C SER A 30 8.09 -5.36 -2.10
N ASN A 31 8.54 -5.30 -3.37
CA ASN A 31 9.56 -4.35 -3.82
C ASN A 31 9.11 -2.87 -3.74
N THR A 32 7.81 -2.59 -3.70
CA THR A 32 7.30 -1.23 -3.51
C THR A 32 7.92 -0.54 -2.29
N TYR A 33 8.28 -1.32 -1.28
CA TYR A 33 8.85 -0.83 -0.03
C TYR A 33 10.38 -0.91 0.06
N THR A 34 11.05 -1.46 -0.97
CA THR A 34 12.52 -1.53 -1.00
C THR A 34 13.18 -0.17 -0.80
N PRO A 35 12.69 0.93 -1.41
CA PRO A 35 13.25 2.25 -1.16
C PRO A 35 13.09 2.74 0.29
N LEU A 36 12.15 2.20 1.06
CA LEU A 36 11.90 2.60 2.45
C LEU A 36 12.63 1.72 3.49
N MET A 37 13.29 0.64 3.09
CA MET A 37 13.98 -0.27 4.00
C MET A 37 14.96 0.44 4.96
N PRO A 38 15.74 1.47 4.53
CA PRO A 38 16.63 2.19 5.44
C PRO A 38 15.91 2.90 6.60
N ALA A 39 14.62 3.26 6.43
CA ALA A 39 13.83 3.86 7.50
C ALA A 39 13.37 2.82 8.53
N MET A 40 13.37 1.56 8.17
CA MET A 40 12.90 0.41 8.98
C MET A 40 14.04 -0.51 9.44
N ALA A 41 15.31 -0.09 9.35
CA ALA A 41 16.49 -0.92 9.63
C ALA A 41 16.54 -1.49 11.08
N ARG A 42 15.73 -0.97 12.01
CA ARG A 42 15.63 -1.42 13.40
C ARG A 42 14.35 -2.21 13.68
N HIS A 43 13.69 -2.70 12.64
CA HIS A 43 12.40 -3.38 12.70
C HIS A 43 12.49 -4.77 12.07
N ARG A 44 11.63 -5.66 12.53
CA ARG A 44 11.27 -6.87 11.82
C ARG A 44 10.27 -6.50 10.72
N VAL A 45 10.73 -6.40 9.49
CA VAL A 45 9.93 -5.96 8.35
C VAL A 45 9.37 -7.17 7.60
N VAL A 46 8.05 -7.24 7.50
CA VAL A 46 7.31 -8.26 6.74
C VAL A 46 6.72 -7.60 5.50
N ARG A 47 7.18 -8.00 4.32
CA ARG A 47 6.72 -7.52 3.02
C ARG A 47 6.04 -8.64 2.26
N VAL A 48 4.84 -8.38 1.77
CA VAL A 48 3.98 -9.39 1.15
C VAL A 48 3.79 -9.05 -0.33
N ASP A 49 3.83 -10.05 -1.20
CA ASP A 49 3.21 -9.94 -2.50
C ASP A 49 1.75 -10.39 -2.34
N LEU A 50 0.79 -9.48 -2.46
CA LEU A 50 -0.64 -9.81 -2.28
C LEU A 50 -1.11 -10.92 -3.24
N PRO A 51 -2.13 -11.71 -2.89
CA PRO A 51 -2.72 -12.68 -3.78
C PRO A 51 -2.97 -12.12 -5.19
N GLY A 52 -2.47 -12.81 -6.21
CA GLY A 52 -2.56 -12.36 -7.60
C GLY A 52 -1.52 -11.33 -8.03
N SER A 53 -0.50 -11.07 -7.20
CA SER A 53 0.57 -10.11 -7.51
C SER A 53 1.96 -10.73 -7.32
N GLY A 54 2.93 -10.22 -8.05
CA GLY A 54 4.35 -10.55 -7.87
C GLY A 54 4.62 -12.06 -7.93
N ARG A 55 5.22 -12.59 -6.84
CA ARG A 55 5.59 -14.01 -6.69
C ARG A 55 4.51 -14.86 -6.00
N SER A 56 3.41 -14.25 -5.57
CA SER A 56 2.30 -15.00 -4.99
C SER A 56 1.63 -15.85 -6.03
N GLN A 57 1.41 -17.12 -5.70
CA GLN A 57 0.83 -18.07 -6.63
C GLN A 57 -0.59 -17.63 -7.01
N ARG A 58 -0.97 -17.95 -8.24
CA ARG A 58 -2.30 -17.67 -8.75
C ARG A 58 -3.36 -18.26 -7.82
N VAL A 59 -4.29 -17.43 -7.41
CA VAL A 59 -5.41 -17.82 -6.53
C VAL A 59 -6.65 -17.99 -7.38
N GLU A 60 -7.36 -19.09 -7.20
CA GLU A 60 -8.65 -19.33 -7.86
C GLU A 60 -9.75 -18.45 -7.26
N GLY A 61 -10.73 -18.09 -8.10
CA GLY A 61 -11.90 -17.31 -7.73
C GLY A 61 -11.63 -15.79 -7.63
N PRO A 62 -12.64 -15.02 -7.24
CA PRO A 62 -12.56 -13.56 -7.17
C PRO A 62 -11.64 -13.10 -6.06
N LEU A 63 -11.00 -11.95 -6.27
CA LEU A 63 -10.30 -11.19 -5.24
C LEU A 63 -11.23 -10.08 -4.71
N SER A 64 -11.07 -9.74 -3.44
CA SER A 64 -11.75 -8.62 -2.78
C SER A 64 -10.87 -8.01 -1.69
N ILE A 65 -11.25 -6.84 -1.19
CA ILE A 65 -10.52 -6.22 -0.05
C ILE A 65 -10.61 -7.12 1.18
N GLU A 66 -11.75 -7.73 1.44
CA GLU A 66 -11.95 -8.65 2.56
C GLU A 66 -10.99 -9.84 2.45
N ARG A 67 -10.85 -10.42 1.26
CA ARG A 67 -9.91 -11.52 1.04
C ARG A 67 -8.45 -11.11 1.26
N TYR A 68 -8.08 -9.89 0.89
CA TYR A 68 -6.75 -9.36 1.21
C TYR A 68 -6.57 -9.16 2.72
N VAL A 69 -7.58 -8.65 3.42
CA VAL A 69 -7.58 -8.52 4.89
C VAL A 69 -7.39 -9.88 5.53
N ASP A 70 -8.20 -10.87 5.18
CA ASP A 70 -8.12 -12.24 5.73
C ASP A 70 -6.74 -12.86 5.47
N THR A 71 -6.18 -12.65 4.27
CA THR A 71 -4.82 -13.09 3.93
C THR A 71 -3.78 -12.47 4.86
N MET A 72 -3.86 -11.16 5.10
CA MET A 72 -2.90 -10.46 5.96
C MET A 72 -3.02 -10.90 7.42
N LEU A 73 -4.25 -11.12 7.90
CA LEU A 73 -4.49 -11.67 9.25
C LEU A 73 -3.94 -13.08 9.39
N GLY A 74 -4.17 -13.95 8.40
CA GLY A 74 -3.62 -15.30 8.38
C GLY A 74 -2.09 -15.33 8.37
N ILE A 75 -1.44 -14.42 7.63
CA ILE A 75 0.02 -14.26 7.64
C ILE A 75 0.51 -13.82 9.03
N CYS A 76 -0.17 -12.86 9.67
CA CYS A 76 0.17 -12.44 11.02
C CYS A 76 0.07 -13.60 12.02
N ASP A 77 -0.98 -14.40 11.97
CA ASP A 77 -1.16 -15.57 12.81
C ASP A 77 -0.02 -16.61 12.63
N ARG A 78 0.29 -16.95 11.38
CA ARG A 78 1.38 -17.89 11.03
C ARG A 78 2.76 -17.42 11.48
N LEU A 79 3.00 -16.10 11.50
CA LEU A 79 4.27 -15.49 11.91
C LEU A 79 4.31 -15.11 13.41
N GLY A 80 3.24 -15.39 14.16
CA GLY A 80 3.12 -15.04 15.58
C GLY A 80 3.10 -13.53 15.82
N ILE A 81 2.59 -12.74 14.86
CA ILE A 81 2.51 -11.29 14.96
C ILE A 81 1.23 -10.91 15.69
N THR A 82 1.36 -10.42 16.91
CA THR A 82 0.24 -9.98 17.75
C THR A 82 0.03 -8.47 17.73
N ARG A 83 1.05 -7.69 17.30
CA ARG A 83 0.99 -6.23 17.15
C ARG A 83 2.04 -5.77 16.15
N ALA A 84 1.67 -4.86 15.24
CA ALA A 84 2.56 -4.34 14.21
C ALA A 84 2.26 -2.89 13.84
N HIS A 85 3.26 -2.19 13.31
CA HIS A 85 3.10 -0.99 12.49
C HIS A 85 2.68 -1.42 11.08
N TRP A 86 1.63 -0.82 10.54
CA TRP A 86 1.08 -1.17 9.23
C TRP A 86 1.40 -0.11 8.20
N LEU A 87 2.05 -0.50 7.11
CA LEU A 87 2.34 0.36 5.98
C LEU A 87 1.50 -0.06 4.78
N GLY A 88 0.69 0.84 4.26
CA GLY A 88 -0.11 0.62 3.06
C GLY A 88 0.29 1.57 1.93
N HIS A 89 0.26 1.09 0.69
CA HIS A 89 0.34 1.93 -0.51
C HIS A 89 -0.90 1.72 -1.37
N SER A 90 -1.57 2.81 -1.81
CA SER A 90 -2.71 2.74 -2.73
C SER A 90 -3.81 1.76 -2.26
N LEU A 91 -4.14 0.69 -3.01
CA LEU A 91 -5.05 -0.38 -2.60
C LEU A 91 -4.69 -0.92 -1.21
N GLY A 92 -3.41 -1.11 -0.92
CA GLY A 92 -2.94 -1.58 0.39
C GLY A 92 -3.33 -0.64 1.54
N THR A 93 -3.58 0.64 1.26
CA THR A 93 -4.07 1.58 2.29
C THR A 93 -5.49 1.23 2.73
N ILE A 94 -6.35 0.76 1.81
CA ILE A 94 -7.70 0.31 2.13
C ILE A 94 -7.64 -0.93 3.02
N VAL A 95 -6.78 -1.90 2.69
CA VAL A 95 -6.55 -3.11 3.50
C VAL A 95 -6.12 -2.74 4.91
N CYS A 96 -5.11 -1.86 5.04
CA CYS A 96 -4.63 -1.39 6.35
C CYS A 96 -5.71 -0.66 7.16
N GLN A 97 -6.58 0.11 6.51
CA GLN A 97 -7.70 0.80 7.17
C GLN A 97 -8.74 -0.20 7.72
N HIS A 98 -9.09 -1.23 6.94
CA HIS A 98 -9.99 -2.28 7.42
C HIS A 98 -9.43 -3.01 8.63
N ILE A 99 -8.14 -3.38 8.58
CA ILE A 99 -7.44 -4.03 9.71
C ILE A 99 -7.43 -3.08 10.92
N ALA A 100 -7.08 -1.82 10.74
CA ALA A 100 -6.97 -0.88 11.86
C ALA A 100 -8.33 -0.58 12.52
N ALA A 101 -9.41 -0.54 11.73
CA ALA A 101 -10.75 -0.31 12.23
C ALA A 101 -11.36 -1.53 12.94
N ALA A 102 -11.05 -2.76 12.45
CA ALA A 102 -11.67 -3.99 12.95
C ALA A 102 -10.79 -4.73 13.99
N HIS A 103 -9.45 -4.58 13.92
CA HIS A 103 -8.48 -5.28 14.76
C HIS A 103 -7.52 -4.33 15.48
N PRO A 104 -8.01 -3.38 16.31
CA PRO A 104 -7.18 -2.32 16.90
C PRO A 104 -6.03 -2.87 17.77
N LYS A 105 -6.19 -4.05 18.37
CA LYS A 105 -5.12 -4.69 19.17
C LYS A 105 -3.91 -5.10 18.34
N LEU A 106 -4.12 -5.45 17.07
CA LEU A 106 -3.06 -5.84 16.12
C LEU A 106 -2.27 -4.63 15.59
N VAL A 107 -2.75 -3.40 15.82
CA VAL A 107 -2.23 -2.21 15.18
C VAL A 107 -1.52 -1.31 16.18
N ALA A 108 -0.21 -1.11 15.99
CA ALA A 108 0.59 -0.16 16.77
C ALA A 108 0.49 1.25 16.18
N SER A 109 0.57 1.36 14.86
CA SER A 109 0.35 2.60 14.09
C SER A 109 0.09 2.27 12.62
N VAL A 110 -0.37 3.24 11.85
CA VAL A 110 -0.69 3.09 10.41
C VAL A 110 -0.03 4.20 9.61
N ALA A 111 0.80 3.84 8.62
CA ALA A 111 1.37 4.78 7.65
C ALA A 111 0.82 4.47 6.25
N LEU A 112 0.15 5.42 5.65
CA LEU A 112 -0.59 5.28 4.40
C LEU A 112 0.00 6.18 3.32
N PHE A 113 0.49 5.58 2.25
CA PHE A 113 1.11 6.24 1.10
C PHE A 113 0.15 6.21 -0.10
N GLY A 114 -0.23 7.38 -0.64
CA GLY A 114 -1.29 7.50 -1.63
C GLY A 114 -2.64 6.95 -1.12
N PRO A 115 -3.14 7.43 0.04
CA PRO A 115 -4.27 6.81 0.73
C PRO A 115 -5.60 7.05 0.04
N LEU A 116 -6.40 5.99 -0.05
CA LEU A 116 -7.77 5.99 -0.53
C LEU A 116 -8.69 5.49 0.57
N ILE A 117 -9.92 6.05 0.66
CA ILE A 117 -10.98 5.48 1.50
C ILE A 117 -11.71 4.38 0.72
N ALA A 118 -12.15 4.71 -0.47
CA ALA A 118 -12.75 3.82 -1.47
C ALA A 118 -12.73 4.55 -2.82
N PRO A 119 -12.70 3.84 -3.95
CA PRO A 119 -12.79 4.48 -5.26
C PRO A 119 -14.17 5.14 -5.46
N PRO A 120 -14.25 6.37 -5.98
CA PRO A 120 -15.52 6.96 -6.44
C PRO A 120 -16.06 6.20 -7.67
N ASP A 121 -17.35 6.35 -7.97
CA ASP A 121 -18.03 5.58 -9.03
C ASP A 121 -17.34 5.69 -10.40
N THR A 122 -16.84 6.86 -10.75
CA THR A 122 -16.09 7.08 -11.99
C THR A 122 -14.80 6.24 -12.03
N ALA A 123 -14.08 6.15 -10.92
CA ALA A 123 -12.89 5.32 -10.80
C ALA A 123 -13.24 3.82 -10.81
N ARG A 124 -14.37 3.41 -10.21
CA ARG A 124 -14.86 2.02 -10.25
C ARG A 124 -15.10 1.57 -11.68
N ALA A 125 -15.75 2.39 -12.50
CA ALA A 125 -15.98 2.11 -13.92
C ALA A 125 -14.64 1.97 -14.68
N ALA A 126 -13.71 2.90 -14.45
CA ALA A 126 -12.37 2.85 -15.06
C ALA A 126 -11.58 1.59 -14.63
N MET A 127 -11.69 1.14 -13.36
CA MET A 127 -11.06 -0.09 -12.89
C MET A 127 -11.64 -1.33 -13.59
N LYS A 128 -12.96 -1.40 -13.77
CA LYS A 128 -13.61 -2.50 -14.51
C LYS A 128 -13.18 -2.54 -15.98
N ALA A 129 -13.12 -1.39 -16.64
CA ALA A 129 -12.61 -1.29 -18.01
C ALA A 129 -11.12 -1.73 -18.10
N ARG A 130 -10.31 -1.34 -17.12
CA ARG A 130 -8.91 -1.77 -17.02
C ARG A 130 -8.79 -3.28 -16.81
N ALA A 131 -9.67 -3.90 -16.01
CA ALA A 131 -9.72 -5.34 -15.84
C ALA A 131 -10.02 -6.06 -17.18
N THR A 132 -10.99 -5.56 -17.95
CA THR A 132 -11.28 -6.08 -19.29
C THR A 132 -10.06 -5.96 -20.20
N LYS A 133 -9.40 -4.79 -20.21
CA LYS A 133 -8.21 -4.55 -21.02
C LYS A 133 -7.03 -5.45 -20.62
N ALA A 134 -6.83 -5.72 -19.34
CA ALA A 134 -5.77 -6.61 -18.86
C ALA A 134 -5.95 -8.05 -19.39
N ARG A 135 -7.18 -8.52 -19.57
CA ARG A 135 -7.50 -9.83 -20.11
C ARG A 135 -7.18 -9.98 -21.60
N GLU A 136 -6.91 -8.90 -22.31
CA GLU A 136 -6.38 -8.94 -23.68
C GLU A 136 -4.92 -9.43 -23.75
N GLY A 137 -4.31 -9.78 -22.61
CA GLY A 137 -2.95 -10.30 -22.52
C GLY A 137 -1.88 -9.22 -22.60
N ALA A 138 -0.73 -9.54 -23.22
CA ALA A 138 0.44 -8.66 -23.22
C ALA A 138 0.17 -7.28 -23.86
N ALA A 139 -0.63 -7.21 -24.92
CA ALA A 139 -0.96 -5.94 -25.57
C ALA A 139 -1.81 -5.05 -24.66
N GLY A 140 -2.85 -5.63 -24.03
CA GLY A 140 -3.68 -4.91 -23.08
C GLY A 140 -2.90 -4.43 -21.86
N MET A 141 -2.02 -5.24 -21.33
CA MET A 141 -1.13 -4.85 -20.22
C MET A 141 -0.17 -3.75 -20.65
N HIS A 142 0.39 -3.79 -21.87
CA HIS A 142 1.24 -2.72 -22.39
C HIS A 142 0.53 -1.37 -22.38
N ASP A 143 -0.69 -1.30 -22.93
CA ASP A 143 -1.48 -0.06 -22.99
C ASP A 143 -1.79 0.47 -21.57
N ILE A 144 -2.14 -0.41 -20.64
CA ILE A 144 -2.36 -0.05 -19.23
C ILE A 144 -1.11 0.56 -18.63
N ILE A 145 0.06 -0.07 -18.85
CA ILE A 145 1.34 0.40 -18.32
C ILE A 145 1.66 1.80 -18.85
N GLN A 146 1.53 2.02 -20.17
CA GLN A 146 1.77 3.34 -20.76
C GLN A 146 0.85 4.41 -20.16
N SER A 147 -0.43 4.10 -20.01
CA SER A 147 -1.41 5.01 -19.38
C SER A 147 -1.04 5.34 -17.92
N LEU A 148 -0.64 4.33 -17.13
CA LEU A 148 -0.27 4.54 -15.72
C LEU A 148 1.04 5.32 -15.56
N LEU A 149 2.03 5.08 -16.41
CA LEU A 149 3.27 5.87 -16.40
C LEU A 149 3.02 7.35 -16.72
N GLN A 150 2.00 7.66 -17.52
CA GLN A 150 1.63 9.04 -17.80
C GLN A 150 0.76 9.66 -16.70
N GLY A 151 -0.17 8.91 -16.12
CA GLY A 151 -1.20 9.45 -15.23
C GLY A 151 -0.93 9.29 -13.74
N ALA A 152 -0.07 8.36 -13.33
CA ALA A 152 0.17 8.04 -11.92
C ALA A 152 1.57 8.44 -11.41
N ILE A 153 2.43 8.94 -12.29
CA ILE A 153 3.79 9.43 -11.96
C ILE A 153 3.85 10.93 -12.26
N SER A 154 4.49 11.71 -11.38
CA SER A 154 4.64 13.14 -11.54
C SER A 154 5.42 13.53 -12.81
N ALA A 155 5.21 14.73 -13.31
CA ALA A 155 5.94 15.26 -14.46
C ALA A 155 7.45 15.31 -14.18
N ASP A 156 7.83 15.74 -13.00
CA ASP A 156 9.23 15.81 -12.56
C ASP A 156 9.88 14.42 -12.53
N THR A 157 9.19 13.41 -11.98
CA THR A 157 9.71 12.04 -11.95
C THR A 157 9.90 11.48 -13.36
N ARG A 158 8.94 11.68 -14.26
CA ARG A 158 9.06 11.23 -15.65
C ARG A 158 10.26 11.86 -16.36
N GLN A 159 10.56 13.10 -16.06
CA GLN A 159 11.63 13.85 -16.73
C GLN A 159 13.01 13.60 -16.12
N HIS A 160 13.12 13.48 -14.78
CA HIS A 160 14.39 13.54 -14.08
C HIS A 160 14.77 12.25 -13.33
N HIS A 161 13.82 11.31 -13.13
CA HIS A 161 14.04 10.08 -12.34
C HIS A 161 13.80 8.81 -13.14
N PRO A 162 14.59 8.49 -14.18
CA PRO A 162 14.33 7.37 -15.09
C PRO A 162 14.36 6.02 -14.37
N VAL A 163 15.10 5.87 -13.26
CA VAL A 163 15.13 4.65 -12.45
C VAL A 163 13.77 4.42 -11.77
N ALA A 164 13.14 5.47 -11.24
CA ALA A 164 11.80 5.38 -10.64
C ALA A 164 10.76 4.99 -11.70
N VAL A 165 10.83 5.59 -12.89
CA VAL A 165 9.95 5.23 -14.02
C VAL A 165 10.14 3.77 -14.44
N ALA A 166 11.40 3.33 -14.56
CA ALA A 166 11.72 1.93 -14.88
C ALA A 166 11.22 0.96 -13.81
N PHE A 167 11.36 1.31 -12.53
CA PHE A 167 10.86 0.51 -11.42
C PHE A 167 9.34 0.31 -11.51
N VAL A 168 8.57 1.38 -11.70
CA VAL A 168 7.11 1.29 -11.82
C VAL A 168 6.71 0.47 -13.05
N ARG A 169 7.39 0.69 -14.19
CA ARG A 169 7.19 -0.11 -15.40
C ARG A 169 7.40 -1.59 -15.15
N GLU A 170 8.53 -1.97 -14.57
CA GLU A 170 8.87 -3.36 -14.27
C GLU A 170 7.86 -3.99 -13.28
N SER A 171 7.45 -3.25 -12.26
CA SER A 171 6.45 -3.73 -11.31
C SER A 171 5.15 -4.11 -12.00
N LEU A 172 4.70 -3.28 -12.94
CA LEU A 172 3.49 -3.51 -13.73
C LEU A 172 3.67 -4.62 -14.77
N MET A 173 4.83 -4.71 -15.44
CA MET A 173 5.12 -5.73 -16.45
C MET A 173 5.17 -7.15 -15.88
N ARG A 174 5.46 -7.30 -14.59
CA ARG A 174 5.47 -8.60 -13.90
C ARG A 174 4.09 -9.13 -13.56
N GLN A 175 3.05 -8.33 -13.73
CA GLN A 175 1.69 -8.76 -13.41
C GLN A 175 1.16 -9.68 -14.52
N GLU A 176 0.58 -10.80 -14.11
CA GLU A 176 -0.17 -11.68 -15.00
C GLU A 176 -1.55 -11.05 -15.26
N GLY A 177 -1.96 -10.97 -16.54
CA GLY A 177 -3.12 -10.17 -16.95
C GLY A 177 -4.43 -10.52 -16.25
N GLU A 178 -4.76 -11.81 -16.09
CA GLU A 178 -5.97 -12.23 -15.38
C GLU A 178 -5.91 -11.91 -13.88
N SER A 179 -4.77 -12.12 -13.25
CA SER A 179 -4.58 -11.82 -11.83
C SER A 179 -4.64 -10.30 -11.56
N TYR A 180 -4.06 -9.51 -12.46
CA TYR A 180 -4.16 -8.05 -12.41
C TYR A 180 -5.61 -7.58 -12.63
N ALA A 181 -6.35 -8.20 -13.56
CA ALA A 181 -7.76 -7.92 -13.79
C ALA A 181 -8.60 -8.17 -12.54
N ARG A 182 -8.39 -9.30 -11.86
CA ARG A 182 -9.07 -9.60 -10.58
C ARG A 182 -8.73 -8.61 -9.49
N SER A 183 -7.48 -8.15 -9.42
CA SER A 183 -7.07 -7.11 -8.47
C SER A 183 -7.73 -5.75 -8.79
N CYS A 184 -7.91 -5.41 -10.07
CA CYS A 184 -8.71 -4.24 -10.49
C CYS A 184 -10.17 -4.37 -10.05
N GLU A 185 -10.78 -5.56 -10.21
CA GLU A 185 -12.15 -5.84 -9.78
C GLU A 185 -12.29 -5.76 -8.25
N ALA A 186 -11.32 -6.29 -7.50
CA ALA A 186 -11.27 -6.15 -6.05
C ALA A 186 -11.25 -4.69 -5.61
N LEU A 187 -10.43 -3.86 -6.25
CA LEU A 187 -10.38 -2.43 -5.97
C LEU A 187 -11.69 -1.73 -6.39
N ALA A 188 -12.25 -2.09 -7.55
CA ALA A 188 -13.54 -1.55 -8.01
C ALA A 188 -14.69 -1.89 -7.05
N GLY A 189 -14.66 -3.07 -6.40
CA GLY A 189 -15.62 -3.51 -5.39
C GLY A 189 -15.39 -2.94 -3.99
N ALA A 190 -14.23 -2.31 -3.74
CA ALA A 190 -13.83 -1.88 -2.42
C ALA A 190 -14.86 -0.98 -1.73
N GLN A 191 -15.16 -1.29 -0.48
CA GLN A 191 -15.99 -0.47 0.40
C GLN A 191 -15.11 0.31 1.37
N ALA A 192 -15.62 1.42 1.86
CA ALA A 192 -14.95 2.22 2.87
C ALA A 192 -14.86 1.46 4.20
N ALA A 193 -13.68 1.43 4.80
CA ALA A 193 -13.55 1.04 6.20
C ALA A 193 -14.20 2.07 7.12
N ALA A 194 -14.58 1.65 8.32
CA ALA A 194 -15.06 2.55 9.38
C ALA A 194 -13.88 3.31 10.00
N ILE A 195 -13.23 4.19 9.21
CA ILE A 195 -11.98 4.87 9.58
C ILE A 195 -12.11 5.73 10.84
N GLU A 196 -13.32 6.17 11.16
CA GLU A 196 -13.66 6.90 12.39
C GLU A 196 -13.41 6.08 13.67
N LYS A 197 -13.31 4.74 13.53
CA LYS A 197 -12.99 3.84 14.64
C LYS A 197 -11.50 3.61 14.84
N ILE A 198 -10.65 4.08 13.94
CA ILE A 198 -9.20 3.90 14.05
C ILE A 198 -8.69 4.73 15.23
N GLU A 199 -8.10 4.02 16.21
CA GLU A 199 -7.53 4.62 17.43
C GLU A 199 -6.01 4.78 17.34
N ALA A 200 -5.34 3.96 16.54
CA ALA A 200 -3.90 4.00 16.36
C ALA A 200 -3.43 5.34 15.73
N PRO A 201 -2.20 5.78 16.00
CA PRO A 201 -1.58 6.89 15.29
C PRO A 201 -1.57 6.67 13.78
N VAL A 202 -1.83 7.73 12.99
CA VAL A 202 -1.93 7.65 11.52
C VAL A 202 -1.03 8.69 10.85
N LEU A 203 -0.18 8.22 9.93
CA LEU A 203 0.56 9.04 8.97
C LEU A 203 -0.09 8.89 7.59
N LEU A 204 -0.39 10.01 6.94
CA LEU A 204 -0.96 10.07 5.59
C LEU A 204 0.04 10.82 4.70
N VAL A 205 0.53 10.16 3.65
CA VAL A 205 1.51 10.73 2.70
C VAL A 205 0.94 10.68 1.30
N THR A 206 0.92 11.81 0.60
CA THR A 206 0.49 11.88 -0.80
C THR A 206 1.38 12.84 -1.59
N GLY A 207 1.36 12.76 -2.91
CA GLY A 207 2.02 13.70 -3.80
C GLY A 207 1.11 14.88 -4.15
N ASP A 208 1.72 16.03 -4.47
CA ASP A 208 0.99 17.20 -4.95
C ASP A 208 0.40 17.01 -6.37
N GLU A 209 0.96 16.07 -7.15
CA GLU A 209 0.47 15.64 -8.46
C GLU A 209 -0.30 14.29 -8.41
N ASP A 210 -0.64 13.77 -7.22
CA ASP A 210 -1.37 12.51 -7.08
C ASP A 210 -2.85 12.69 -7.48
N GLY A 211 -3.19 12.26 -8.70
CA GLY A 211 -4.57 12.28 -9.20
C GLY A 211 -5.47 11.16 -8.65
N VAL A 212 -4.90 10.15 -7.98
CA VAL A 212 -5.64 9.03 -7.38
C VAL A 212 -6.01 9.34 -5.93
N ALA A 213 -5.06 9.89 -5.17
CA ALA A 213 -5.22 10.31 -3.78
C ALA A 213 -4.87 11.82 -3.64
N PRO A 214 -5.63 12.72 -4.25
CA PRO A 214 -5.29 14.14 -4.27
C PRO A 214 -5.23 14.73 -2.86
N PRO A 215 -4.35 15.71 -2.60
CA PRO A 215 -4.13 16.28 -1.26
C PRO A 215 -5.40 16.70 -0.55
N GLN A 216 -6.39 17.22 -1.27
CA GLN A 216 -7.68 17.61 -0.69
C GLN A 216 -8.45 16.40 -0.14
N ALA A 217 -8.49 15.28 -0.88
CA ALA A 217 -9.14 14.06 -0.42
C ALA A 217 -8.44 13.46 0.79
N VAL A 218 -7.10 13.51 0.82
CA VAL A 218 -6.29 13.03 1.95
C VAL A 218 -6.52 13.88 3.21
N ARG A 219 -6.65 15.20 3.08
CA ARG A 219 -7.01 16.09 4.20
C ARG A 219 -8.41 15.78 4.72
N ALA A 220 -9.40 15.61 3.83
CA ALA A 220 -10.75 15.22 4.22
C ALA A 220 -10.78 13.84 4.90
N MET A 221 -9.94 12.89 4.47
CA MET A 221 -9.74 11.63 5.18
C MET A 221 -9.19 11.85 6.60
N ALA A 222 -8.18 12.70 6.76
CA ALA A 222 -7.60 13.03 8.07
C ALA A 222 -8.65 13.64 9.01
N ASP A 223 -9.55 14.48 8.49
CA ASP A 223 -10.62 15.08 9.29
C ASP A 223 -11.56 14.03 9.87
N ARG A 224 -11.81 12.93 9.17
CA ARG A 224 -12.64 11.82 9.63
C ARG A 224 -11.97 10.91 10.67
N LEU A 225 -10.67 10.94 10.83
CA LEU A 225 -9.92 10.15 11.83
C LEU A 225 -10.03 10.77 13.23
N HIS A 226 -11.27 10.83 13.76
CA HIS A 226 -11.55 11.53 15.03
C HIS A 226 -10.96 10.84 16.25
N ARG A 227 -10.83 9.51 16.22
CA ARG A 227 -10.36 8.72 17.37
C ARG A 227 -8.88 8.38 17.29
N ALA A 228 -8.20 8.71 16.19
CA ALA A 228 -6.77 8.45 16.05
C ALA A 228 -5.97 9.18 17.13
N ALA A 229 -5.10 8.48 17.84
CA ALA A 229 -4.27 9.00 18.91
C ALA A 229 -3.40 10.18 18.44
N SER A 230 -2.99 10.14 17.18
CA SER A 230 -2.39 11.28 16.46
C SER A 230 -2.62 11.09 14.96
N LYS A 231 -2.63 12.20 14.22
CA LYS A 231 -2.70 12.18 12.76
C LYS A 231 -1.82 13.24 12.15
N ARG A 232 -1.11 12.87 11.09
CA ARG A 232 -0.22 13.77 10.35
C ARG A 232 -0.45 13.59 8.86
N VAL A 233 -0.61 14.68 8.13
CA VAL A 233 -0.72 14.70 6.66
C VAL A 233 0.55 15.32 6.09
N VAL A 234 1.16 14.64 5.14
CA VAL A 234 2.33 15.10 4.39
C VAL A 234 1.99 15.13 2.91
N VAL A 235 2.25 16.27 2.27
CA VAL A 235 2.12 16.43 0.82
C VAL A 235 3.51 16.64 0.26
N LEU A 236 3.94 15.71 -0.59
CA LEU A 236 5.27 15.72 -1.21
C LEU A 236 5.22 16.52 -2.50
N ALA A 237 6.16 17.45 -2.67
CA ALA A 237 6.25 18.26 -3.88
C ALA A 237 6.76 17.45 -5.07
N LYS A 238 6.26 17.75 -6.28
CA LYS A 238 6.66 17.13 -7.55
C LYS A 238 6.51 15.62 -7.53
N CYS A 239 5.50 15.10 -6.85
CA CYS A 239 5.29 13.70 -6.57
C CYS A 239 3.90 13.27 -7.03
N GLY A 240 3.82 12.13 -7.72
CA GLY A 240 2.59 11.48 -8.12
C GLY A 240 2.12 10.46 -7.09
N HIS A 241 1.52 9.37 -7.59
CA HIS A 241 0.88 8.35 -6.77
C HIS A 241 1.85 7.32 -6.16
N TRP A 242 3.01 7.08 -6.81
CA TRP A 242 4.01 6.11 -6.36
C TRP A 242 4.99 6.75 -5.36
N THR A 243 4.45 7.41 -4.34
CA THR A 243 5.21 8.20 -3.38
C THR A 243 6.47 7.52 -2.81
N PRO A 244 6.47 6.20 -2.41
CA PRO A 244 7.67 5.53 -1.90
C PRO A 244 8.80 5.39 -2.93
N VAL A 245 8.45 5.44 -4.22
CA VAL A 245 9.37 5.26 -5.34
C VAL A 245 9.79 6.60 -5.94
N GLU A 246 8.87 7.56 -5.99
CA GLU A 246 9.12 8.88 -6.58
C GLU A 246 9.90 9.81 -5.66
N ARG A 247 9.67 9.72 -4.35
CA ARG A 247 10.30 10.57 -3.32
C ARG A 247 10.75 9.71 -2.13
N PRO A 248 11.69 8.78 -2.34
CA PRO A 248 12.11 7.83 -1.32
C PRO A 248 12.73 8.51 -0.09
N ASP A 249 13.53 9.54 -0.25
CA ASP A 249 14.25 10.19 0.85
C ASP A 249 13.28 10.91 1.80
N GLU A 250 12.31 11.63 1.23
CA GLU A 250 11.26 12.30 1.99
C GLU A 250 10.36 11.27 2.69
N CYS A 251 9.94 10.23 1.99
CA CYS A 251 9.15 9.15 2.58
C CYS A 251 9.92 8.43 3.70
N GLN A 252 11.23 8.16 3.54
CA GLN A 252 12.06 7.60 4.60
C GLN A 252 12.12 8.49 5.84
N ARG A 253 12.32 9.80 5.65
CA ARG A 253 12.37 10.76 6.76
C ARG A 253 11.06 10.74 7.54
N GLU A 254 9.92 10.91 6.86
CA GLU A 254 8.60 10.94 7.46
C GLU A 254 8.27 9.63 8.18
N LEU A 255 8.58 8.50 7.56
CA LEU A 255 8.36 7.17 8.13
C LEU A 255 9.23 6.94 9.38
N ARG A 256 10.52 7.27 9.33
CA ARG A 256 11.45 7.11 10.46
C ARG A 256 11.01 7.92 11.66
N GLU A 257 10.65 9.19 11.45
CA GLU A 257 10.15 10.07 12.51
C GLU A 257 8.86 9.51 13.11
N PHE A 258 7.93 9.04 12.27
CA PHE A 258 6.66 8.50 12.70
C PHE A 258 6.82 7.21 13.52
N LEU A 259 7.60 6.25 13.06
CA LEU A 259 7.87 5.01 13.80
C LEU A 259 8.52 5.31 15.15
N ALA A 260 9.60 6.09 15.16
CA ALA A 260 10.31 6.44 16.38
C ALA A 260 9.44 7.19 17.42
N ALA A 261 8.50 8.02 16.98
CA ALA A 261 7.58 8.72 17.90
C ALA A 261 6.64 7.73 18.58
N ASN A 262 6.11 6.74 17.83
CA ASN A 262 5.15 5.78 18.36
C ASN A 262 5.78 4.71 19.26
N GLU A 263 7.04 4.33 19.01
CA GLU A 263 7.80 3.43 19.90
C GLU A 263 8.09 4.10 21.26
N ARG A 264 8.49 5.38 21.26
CA ARG A 264 8.70 6.12 22.51
C ARG A 264 7.43 6.23 23.35
N LEU A 265 6.26 6.40 22.73
CA LEU A 265 4.98 6.42 23.43
C LEU A 265 4.65 5.06 24.05
N ALA A 266 4.87 3.97 23.33
CA ALA A 266 4.65 2.62 23.82
C ALA A 266 5.52 2.27 25.05
N GLN A 267 6.79 2.71 25.04
CA GLN A 267 7.72 2.52 26.18
C GLN A 267 7.33 3.31 27.44
N ARG A 268 6.67 4.45 27.31
CA ARG A 268 6.22 5.29 28.44
C ARG A 268 4.91 4.80 29.07
N SER A 269 4.20 3.90 28.40
CA SER A 269 2.90 3.36 28.82
C SER A 269 3.02 1.99 29.49
N GLN A 270 4.23 1.43 29.58
CA GLN A 270 4.62 0.24 30.33
C GLN A 270 5.22 0.61 31.69
#